data_f850399e3133bb3cf608b4ebeeb75581
#
_entry.id   f850399e3133bb3cf608b4ebeeb75581
#
_cell.length_a   1.000
_cell.length_b   1.000
_cell.length_c   1.000
_cell.angle_alpha   90.00
_cell.angle_beta   90.00
_cell.angle_gamma   90.00
#
_symmetry.space_group_name_H-M   'P 1'
#
loop_
_entity.id
_entity.type
_entity.pdbx_description
1 polymer ?
#
loop_
_entity_poly.entity_id
_entity_poly.type
_entity_poly.pdbx_seq_one_letter_code
_entity_poly.pdbx_strand_id
1 'polypeptide(L)'
;YKVETGGGLALTPTFENIGFYIDYDKGDKAAECRVTYRKKGDSEWKKAYRPMQDEKLCQFRGSIVKLAADTEYEVSASIYDADGAEIKTRSASVKTWSEDVPVAKTYKLSDLYDGSGQLALLDMQGTADGWIKIDCGGEEIRGDKNMLEALYISNCRYLIFENAVITGGREF
;
A
#
# COMPACT_ATOMS: atom_id res chain seq x y z
N TYR A 1 4.22 13.17 9.30
CA TYR A 1 5.25 12.13 9.34
C TYR A 1 6.10 12.17 8.08
N LYS A 2 7.42 12.27 8.23
CA LYS A 2 8.39 12.25 7.14
C LYS A 2 8.92 10.83 6.94
N VAL A 3 8.96 10.38 5.71
CA VAL A 3 9.63 9.12 5.38
C VAL A 3 11.10 9.38 5.15
N GLU A 4 11.96 8.64 5.84
CA GLU A 4 13.40 8.76 5.68
C GLU A 4 13.83 8.17 4.34
N THR A 5 14.47 9.01 3.50
CA THR A 5 14.92 8.61 2.16
C THR A 5 16.42 8.28 2.09
N GLY A 6 17.17 8.59 3.16
CA GLY A 6 18.63 8.47 3.16
C GLY A 6 19.30 9.38 2.11
N GLY A 7 18.64 10.47 1.69
CA GLY A 7 19.11 11.35 0.63
C GLY A 7 18.86 10.82 -0.79
N GLY A 8 18.19 9.70 -0.93
CA GLY A 8 17.83 9.03 -2.18
C GLY A 8 16.36 9.18 -2.56
N LEU A 9 15.86 8.17 -3.24
CA LEU A 9 14.46 7.93 -3.56
C LEU A 9 14.00 6.71 -2.75
N ALA A 10 13.11 6.92 -1.78
CA ALA A 10 12.53 5.82 -1.01
C ALA A 10 11.30 5.28 -1.75
N LEU A 11 11.22 3.95 -1.87
CA LEU A 11 10.13 3.24 -2.51
C LEU A 11 9.50 2.26 -1.53
N THR A 12 8.16 2.29 -1.44
CA THR A 12 7.37 1.39 -0.59
C THR A 12 6.42 0.59 -1.48
N PRO A 13 6.70 -0.67 -1.78
CA PRO A 13 5.86 -1.50 -2.63
C PRO A 13 4.65 -2.06 -1.89
N THR A 14 3.60 -2.35 -2.65
CA THR A 14 2.50 -3.25 -2.32
C THR A 14 2.33 -4.24 -3.46
N PHE A 15 1.18 -4.89 -3.59
CA PHE A 15 0.89 -5.83 -4.70
C PHE A 15 0.84 -5.13 -6.06
N GLU A 16 0.17 -3.98 -6.14
CA GLU A 16 -0.11 -3.27 -7.39
C GLU A 16 0.27 -1.79 -7.36
N ASN A 17 0.97 -1.34 -6.31
CA ASN A 17 1.35 0.04 -6.12
C ASN A 17 2.76 0.18 -5.59
N ILE A 18 3.37 1.32 -5.86
CA ILE A 18 4.64 1.75 -5.26
C ILE A 18 4.44 3.17 -4.74
N GLY A 19 4.48 3.35 -3.41
CA GLY A 19 4.65 4.66 -2.80
C GLY A 19 6.07 5.16 -3.03
N PHE A 20 6.25 6.43 -3.34
CA PHE A 20 7.57 7.01 -3.50
C PHE A 20 7.72 8.33 -2.73
N TYR A 21 8.94 8.58 -2.26
CA TYR A 21 9.31 9.75 -1.46
C TYR A 21 10.69 10.22 -1.90
N ILE A 22 10.82 11.52 -2.18
CA ILE A 22 12.11 12.15 -2.52
C ILE A 22 12.25 13.47 -1.77
N ASP A 23 13.36 13.62 -1.05
CA ASP A 23 13.66 14.84 -0.31
C ASP A 23 14.35 15.89 -1.19
N TYR A 24 14.14 17.16 -0.84
CA TYR A 24 14.91 18.29 -1.31
C TYR A 24 15.39 19.14 -0.12
N ASP A 25 16.42 19.95 -0.33
CA ASP A 25 16.96 20.78 0.73
C ASP A 25 16.11 22.02 0.94
N LYS A 26 16.00 22.51 2.18
CA LYS A 26 15.16 23.66 2.51
C LYS A 26 15.55 24.93 1.76
N GLY A 27 16.81 25.01 1.30
CA GLY A 27 17.33 26.12 0.48
C GLY A 27 17.01 25.96 -1.00
N ASP A 28 16.59 24.79 -1.46
CA ASP A 28 16.23 24.54 -2.82
C ASP A 28 14.90 25.26 -3.15
N LYS A 29 14.85 25.90 -4.29
CA LYS A 29 13.63 26.53 -4.81
C LYS A 29 12.78 25.49 -5.54
N ALA A 30 12.63 24.29 -4.96
CA ALA A 30 11.92 23.17 -5.57
C ALA A 30 10.45 23.54 -5.82
N ALA A 31 9.99 23.44 -7.06
CA ALA A 31 8.64 23.79 -7.48
C ALA A 31 7.90 22.64 -8.14
N GLU A 32 8.60 21.72 -8.77
CA GLU A 32 8.02 20.58 -9.48
C GLU A 32 8.84 19.31 -9.25
N CYS A 33 8.15 18.18 -9.18
CA CYS A 33 8.78 16.87 -9.28
C CYS A 33 8.12 16.05 -10.38
N ARG A 34 8.91 15.46 -11.25
CA ARG A 34 8.48 14.55 -12.33
C ARG A 34 8.98 13.16 -12.02
N VAL A 35 8.06 12.20 -12.06
CA VAL A 35 8.37 10.81 -11.78
C VAL A 35 8.03 9.96 -12.98
N THR A 36 8.99 9.12 -13.36
CA THR A 36 8.82 8.13 -14.42
C THR A 36 9.15 6.74 -13.89
N TYR A 37 8.54 5.74 -14.47
CA TYR A 37 8.75 4.34 -14.09
C TYR A 37 8.64 3.41 -15.28
N ARG A 38 9.25 2.24 -15.15
CA ARG A 38 9.10 1.13 -16.11
C ARG A 38 9.26 -0.22 -15.41
N LYS A 39 8.77 -1.28 -16.02
CA LYS A 39 9.23 -2.62 -15.63
C LYS A 39 10.70 -2.75 -15.94
N LYS A 40 11.44 -3.41 -15.10
CA LYS A 40 12.86 -3.67 -15.34
C LYS A 40 13.06 -4.45 -16.63
N GLY A 41 13.88 -3.91 -17.50
CA GLY A 41 14.14 -4.47 -18.83
C GLY A 41 13.29 -3.88 -19.96
N ASP A 42 12.21 -3.18 -19.65
CA ASP A 42 11.45 -2.46 -20.68
C ASP A 42 12.24 -1.23 -21.19
N SER A 43 12.10 -0.92 -22.46
CA SER A 43 12.72 0.30 -23.06
C SER A 43 11.90 1.57 -22.78
N GLU A 44 10.58 1.43 -22.61
CA GLU A 44 9.65 2.56 -22.49
C GLU A 44 9.44 3.00 -21.04
N TRP A 45 9.67 4.29 -20.78
CA TRP A 45 9.36 4.94 -19.52
C TRP A 45 7.95 5.54 -19.54
N LYS A 46 7.17 5.23 -18.53
CA LYS A 46 5.83 5.78 -18.30
C LYS A 46 5.89 6.91 -17.28
N LYS A 47 5.02 7.90 -17.44
CA LYS A 47 4.88 8.99 -16.46
C LYS A 47 3.96 8.56 -15.31
N ALA A 48 4.39 8.80 -14.09
CA ALA A 48 3.53 8.70 -12.91
C ALA A 48 2.61 9.95 -12.79
N TYR A 49 1.61 9.85 -11.93
CA TYR A 49 0.83 11.02 -11.53
C TYR A 49 1.72 12.04 -10.82
N ARG A 50 1.32 13.31 -10.92
CA ARG A 50 2.05 14.40 -10.28
C ARG A 50 2.11 14.17 -8.77
N PRO A 51 3.30 14.16 -8.16
CA PRO A 51 3.45 14.01 -6.72
C PRO A 51 2.99 15.27 -5.99
N MET A 52 2.60 15.08 -4.73
CA MET A 52 2.30 16.18 -3.81
C MET A 52 3.61 16.69 -3.20
N GLN A 53 3.74 18.01 -3.13
CA GLN A 53 4.82 18.66 -2.40
C GLN A 53 4.40 18.90 -0.94
N ASP A 54 5.19 18.43 0.00
CA ASP A 54 5.08 18.77 1.40
C ASP A 54 6.22 19.75 1.75
N GLU A 55 5.92 21.02 1.71
CA GLU A 55 6.91 22.08 1.96
C GLU A 55 7.45 22.07 3.38
N LYS A 56 6.63 21.66 4.37
CA LYS A 56 7.05 21.60 5.78
C LYS A 56 8.10 20.52 6.00
N LEU A 57 7.98 19.42 5.28
CA LEU A 57 8.90 18.28 5.37
C LEU A 57 9.98 18.33 4.29
N CYS A 58 9.94 19.29 3.36
CA CYS A 58 10.81 19.37 2.20
C CYS A 58 10.86 18.03 1.43
N GLN A 59 9.69 17.48 1.12
CA GLN A 59 9.56 16.17 0.52
C GLN A 59 8.46 16.15 -0.54
N PHE A 60 8.74 15.58 -1.71
CA PHE A 60 7.71 15.17 -2.65
C PHE A 60 7.30 13.72 -2.38
N ARG A 61 6.00 13.44 -2.46
CA ARG A 61 5.44 12.11 -2.25
C ARG A 61 4.31 11.80 -3.22
N GLY A 62 4.16 10.55 -3.57
CA GLY A 62 3.10 10.07 -4.44
C GLY A 62 3.06 8.57 -4.54
N SER A 63 2.23 8.08 -5.45
CA SER A 63 2.08 6.65 -5.71
C SER A 63 2.03 6.36 -7.21
N ILE A 64 2.66 5.29 -7.59
CA ILE A 64 2.51 4.65 -8.90
C ILE A 64 1.52 3.52 -8.69
N VAL A 65 0.45 3.49 -9.47
CA VAL A 65 -0.68 2.58 -9.27
C VAL A 65 -0.94 1.73 -10.51
N LYS A 66 -1.75 0.68 -10.36
CA LYS A 66 -2.11 -0.27 -11.43
C LYS A 66 -0.88 -0.98 -12.00
N LEU A 67 0.01 -1.35 -11.13
CA LEU A 67 1.19 -2.14 -11.45
C LEU A 67 0.83 -3.64 -11.47
N ALA A 68 1.67 -4.44 -12.09
CA ALA A 68 1.58 -5.90 -11.97
C ALA A 68 2.23 -6.33 -10.64
N ALA A 69 1.63 -7.33 -10.00
CA ALA A 69 2.22 -7.98 -8.84
C ALA A 69 3.51 -8.74 -9.22
N ASP A 70 4.31 -9.09 -8.23
CA ASP A 70 5.56 -9.86 -8.35
C ASP A 70 6.51 -9.36 -9.46
N THR A 71 6.52 -8.04 -9.70
CA THR A 71 7.23 -7.42 -10.83
C THR A 71 8.23 -6.39 -10.34
N GLU A 72 9.47 -6.44 -10.84
CA GLU A 72 10.49 -5.45 -10.54
C GLU A 72 10.29 -4.20 -11.42
N TYR A 73 10.28 -3.03 -10.76
CA TYR A 73 10.15 -1.73 -11.40
C TYR A 73 11.35 -0.86 -11.11
N GLU A 74 11.76 -0.09 -12.12
CA GLU A 74 12.70 1.01 -12.00
C GLU A 74 11.91 2.31 -11.95
N VAL A 75 12.25 3.18 -11.00
CA VAL A 75 11.60 4.48 -10.79
C VAL A 75 12.66 5.56 -10.81
N SER A 76 12.40 6.64 -11.53
CA SER A 76 13.24 7.83 -11.58
C SER A 76 12.42 9.07 -11.23
N ALA A 77 12.91 9.86 -10.28
CA ALA A 77 12.28 11.09 -9.83
C ALA A 77 13.26 12.26 -10.01
N SER A 78 12.83 13.30 -10.72
CA SER A 78 13.59 14.53 -10.97
C SER A 78 12.85 15.72 -10.37
N ILE A 79 13.56 16.56 -9.62
CA ILE A 79 13.06 17.80 -9.01
C ILE A 79 13.57 18.98 -9.81
N TYR A 80 12.69 19.95 -10.04
CA TYR A 80 12.95 21.18 -10.81
C TYR A 80 12.58 22.39 -9.98
N ASP A 81 13.28 23.51 -10.24
CA ASP A 81 12.91 24.82 -9.73
C ASP A 81 11.78 25.45 -10.54
N ALA A 82 11.38 26.68 -10.16
CA ALA A 82 10.32 27.44 -10.84
C ALA A 82 10.71 27.88 -12.27
N ASP A 83 11.99 27.98 -12.57
CA ASP A 83 12.52 28.32 -13.87
C ASP A 83 12.69 27.09 -14.78
N GLY A 84 12.42 25.91 -14.25
CA GLY A 84 12.50 24.63 -14.94
C GLY A 84 13.91 24.02 -14.97
N ALA A 85 14.84 24.54 -14.19
CA ALA A 85 16.17 23.94 -14.05
C ALA A 85 16.12 22.71 -13.13
N GLU A 86 16.79 21.64 -13.51
CA GLU A 86 16.87 20.43 -12.71
C GLU A 86 17.75 20.66 -11.48
N ILE A 87 17.18 20.42 -10.31
CA ILE A 87 17.88 20.49 -9.02
C ILE A 87 18.53 19.14 -8.69
N LYS A 88 17.76 18.07 -8.86
CA LYS A 88 18.15 16.74 -8.39
C LYS A 88 17.40 15.65 -9.14
N THR A 89 18.10 14.59 -9.49
CA THR A 89 17.49 13.34 -9.97
C THR A 89 17.97 12.16 -9.13
N ARG A 90 17.06 11.25 -8.81
CA ARG A 90 17.32 10.00 -8.10
C ARG A 90 16.56 8.86 -8.75
N SER A 91 17.18 7.70 -8.77
CA SER A 91 16.55 6.47 -9.28
C SER A 91 16.71 5.34 -8.26
N ALA A 92 15.72 4.48 -8.21
CA ALA A 92 15.71 3.29 -7.36
C ALA A 92 14.89 2.20 -8.04
N SER A 93 15.08 0.96 -7.60
CA SER A 93 14.28 -0.20 -8.05
C SER A 93 13.65 -0.88 -6.87
N VAL A 94 12.46 -1.44 -7.09
CA VAL A 94 11.75 -2.23 -6.09
C VAL A 94 10.86 -3.25 -6.80
N LYS A 95 10.66 -4.39 -6.14
CA LYS A 95 9.74 -5.42 -6.60
C LYS A 95 8.40 -5.27 -5.88
N THR A 96 7.29 -5.26 -6.61
CA THR A 96 5.95 -5.37 -6.04
C THR A 96 5.75 -6.73 -5.39
N TRP A 97 4.87 -6.79 -4.39
CA TRP A 97 4.64 -8.04 -3.67
C TRP A 97 3.97 -9.09 -4.56
N SER A 98 4.29 -10.36 -4.33
CA SER A 98 3.60 -11.49 -4.95
C SER A 98 2.23 -11.69 -4.31
N GLU A 99 1.22 -11.97 -5.13
CA GLU A 99 -0.09 -12.42 -4.66
C GLU A 99 -0.09 -13.90 -4.26
N ASP A 100 0.93 -14.64 -4.71
CA ASP A 100 1.16 -16.02 -4.30
C ASP A 100 1.88 -16.03 -2.95
N VAL A 101 1.11 -15.89 -1.88
CA VAL A 101 1.62 -15.88 -0.52
C VAL A 101 1.51 -17.27 0.12
N PRO A 102 2.51 -17.72 0.88
CA PRO A 102 2.46 -19.01 1.54
C PRO A 102 1.40 -19.02 2.64
N VAL A 103 0.38 -19.86 2.50
CA VAL A 103 -0.69 -20.02 3.50
C VAL A 103 -0.37 -21.20 4.41
N ALA A 104 -0.15 -20.94 5.71
CA ALA A 104 0.10 -21.97 6.70
C ALA A 104 -1.19 -22.55 7.30
N LYS A 105 -2.26 -21.74 7.39
CA LYS A 105 -3.51 -22.16 7.99
C LYS A 105 -4.70 -21.46 7.31
N THR A 106 -5.75 -22.25 7.04
CA THR A 106 -7.02 -21.72 6.53
C THR A 106 -8.13 -22.01 7.54
N TYR A 107 -8.91 -21.00 7.87
CA TYR A 107 -10.16 -21.09 8.61
C TYR A 107 -11.34 -20.87 7.64
N LYS A 108 -12.44 -21.57 7.88
CA LYS A 108 -13.74 -21.19 7.33
C LYS A 108 -14.38 -20.15 8.23
N LEU A 109 -15.31 -19.36 7.71
CA LEU A 109 -16.03 -18.39 8.54
C LEU A 109 -16.72 -19.07 9.73
N SER A 110 -17.35 -20.22 9.52
CA SER A 110 -18.02 -21.02 10.56
C SER A 110 -17.11 -21.51 11.70
N ASP A 111 -15.79 -21.50 11.52
CA ASP A 111 -14.85 -21.83 12.60
C ASP A 111 -14.65 -20.68 13.60
N LEU A 112 -15.04 -19.46 13.22
CA LEU A 112 -14.74 -18.22 13.94
C LEU A 112 -15.98 -17.38 14.25
N TYR A 113 -17.11 -17.65 13.59
CA TYR A 113 -18.32 -16.85 13.64
C TYR A 113 -19.56 -17.75 13.73
N ASP A 114 -20.42 -17.47 14.70
CA ASP A 114 -21.64 -18.23 14.94
C ASP A 114 -22.86 -17.77 14.12
N GLY A 115 -22.64 -16.79 13.22
CA GLY A 115 -23.68 -16.24 12.35
C GLY A 115 -24.44 -15.07 12.98
N SER A 116 -24.03 -14.57 14.14
CA SER A 116 -24.70 -13.45 14.81
C SER A 116 -23.72 -12.41 15.34
N GLY A 117 -24.13 -11.14 15.25
CA GLY A 117 -23.39 -10.05 15.83
C GLY A 117 -22.08 -9.68 15.10
N GLN A 118 -21.15 -9.12 15.86
CA GLN A 118 -19.84 -8.70 15.32
C GLN A 118 -18.87 -9.90 15.25
N LEU A 119 -18.24 -10.08 14.12
CA LEU A 119 -17.04 -10.92 14.03
C LEU A 119 -15.84 -10.13 14.53
N ALA A 120 -15.21 -10.58 15.60
CA ALA A 120 -13.98 -10.01 16.12
C ALA A 120 -12.79 -10.94 15.87
N LEU A 121 -11.82 -10.47 15.08
CA LEU A 121 -10.55 -11.16 14.83
C LEU A 121 -9.47 -10.43 15.64
N LEU A 122 -8.98 -11.09 16.69
CA LEU A 122 -8.03 -10.49 17.62
C LEU A 122 -6.75 -11.31 17.65
N ASP A 123 -5.60 -10.61 17.68
CA ASP A 123 -4.28 -11.18 17.91
C ASP A 123 -3.90 -12.34 16.97
N MET A 124 -4.47 -12.38 15.77
CA MET A 124 -4.12 -13.38 14.78
C MET A 124 -2.79 -13.04 14.11
N GLN A 125 -1.77 -13.82 14.43
CA GLN A 125 -0.38 -13.57 14.05
C GLN A 125 0.11 -14.64 13.08
N GLY A 126 0.04 -14.37 11.77
CA GLY A 126 0.78 -15.13 10.78
C GLY A 126 2.25 -14.68 10.68
N THR A 127 2.99 -15.23 9.74
CA THR A 127 4.38 -14.89 9.42
C THR A 127 4.53 -14.62 7.93
N ALA A 128 5.66 -14.05 7.51
CA ALA A 128 5.95 -13.83 6.08
C ALA A 128 5.92 -15.14 5.28
N ASP A 129 6.35 -16.24 5.91
CA ASP A 129 6.43 -17.57 5.29
C ASP A 129 5.21 -18.44 5.59
N GLY A 130 4.19 -17.89 6.25
CA GLY A 130 2.99 -18.65 6.65
C GLY A 130 1.83 -17.75 7.04
N TRP A 131 1.06 -17.30 6.06
CA TRP A 131 -0.11 -16.46 6.27
C TRP A 131 -1.28 -17.27 6.85
N ILE A 132 -2.15 -16.58 7.57
CA ILE A 132 -3.43 -17.11 8.01
C ILE A 132 -4.48 -16.65 7.01
N LYS A 133 -5.24 -17.60 6.46
CA LYS A 133 -6.36 -17.32 5.56
C LYS A 133 -7.68 -17.56 6.29
N ILE A 134 -8.63 -16.64 6.12
CA ILE A 134 -10.03 -16.82 6.49
C ILE A 134 -10.82 -16.77 5.20
N ASP A 135 -11.32 -17.90 4.75
CA ASP A 135 -12.19 -18.00 3.59
C ASP A 135 -13.65 -18.04 4.07
N CYS A 136 -14.37 -16.97 3.77
CA CYS A 136 -15.76 -16.80 4.16
C CYS A 136 -16.74 -17.51 3.22
N GLY A 137 -16.28 -18.09 2.11
CA GLY A 137 -17.12 -18.88 1.21
C GLY A 137 -18.33 -18.14 0.62
N GLY A 138 -18.36 -16.81 0.67
CA GLY A 138 -19.51 -16.00 0.31
C GLY A 138 -20.55 -15.86 1.42
N GLU A 139 -20.29 -16.38 2.62
CA GLU A 139 -21.19 -16.23 3.76
C GLU A 139 -21.22 -14.77 4.29
N GLU A 140 -22.38 -14.40 4.84
CA GLU A 140 -22.61 -13.03 5.32
C GLU A 140 -22.20 -12.85 6.78
N ILE A 141 -21.43 -11.81 7.04
CA ILE A 141 -21.17 -11.26 8.38
C ILE A 141 -22.09 -10.06 8.54
N ARG A 142 -23.08 -10.19 9.40
CA ARG A 142 -24.13 -9.18 9.56
C ARG A 142 -24.08 -8.53 10.92
N GLY A 143 -23.65 -7.26 10.96
CA GLY A 143 -23.76 -6.42 12.13
C GLY A 143 -25.21 -6.00 12.38
N ASP A 144 -25.59 -5.81 13.63
CA ASP A 144 -26.87 -5.21 13.98
C ASP A 144 -26.76 -3.68 14.10
N LYS A 145 -27.91 -3.01 14.16
CA LYS A 145 -28.00 -1.54 14.25
C LYS A 145 -27.40 -0.93 15.54
N ASN A 146 -27.05 -1.74 16.53
CA ASN A 146 -26.46 -1.30 17.78
C ASN A 146 -24.94 -1.44 17.78
N MET A 147 -24.37 -2.06 16.75
CA MET A 147 -22.94 -2.26 16.60
C MET A 147 -22.32 -1.17 15.73
N LEU A 148 -21.12 -0.74 16.08
CA LEU A 148 -20.37 0.23 15.28
C LEU A 148 -19.95 -0.41 13.95
N GLU A 149 -19.41 -1.63 14.00
CA GLU A 149 -18.92 -2.39 12.87
C GLU A 149 -19.38 -3.85 12.92
N ALA A 150 -19.63 -4.45 11.77
CA ALA A 150 -19.92 -5.89 11.65
C ALA A 150 -18.65 -6.76 11.76
N LEU A 151 -17.51 -6.22 11.31
CA LEU A 151 -16.21 -6.87 11.37
C LEU A 151 -15.22 -5.98 12.13
N TYR A 152 -14.59 -6.52 13.15
CA TYR A 152 -13.53 -5.87 13.92
C TYR A 152 -12.24 -6.68 13.84
N ILE A 153 -11.18 -6.06 13.34
CA ILE A 153 -9.85 -6.70 13.21
C ILE A 153 -8.86 -5.87 14.02
N SER A 154 -8.20 -6.48 14.99
CA SER A 154 -7.24 -5.79 15.85
C SER A 154 -6.02 -6.65 16.12
N ASN A 155 -4.84 -6.00 16.07
CA ASN A 155 -3.54 -6.63 16.31
C ASN A 155 -3.30 -7.90 15.48
N CYS A 156 -3.75 -7.89 14.21
CA CYS A 156 -3.56 -8.99 13.27
C CYS A 156 -2.48 -8.63 12.25
N ARG A 157 -1.75 -9.63 11.78
CA ARG A 157 -0.76 -9.49 10.71
C ARG A 157 -0.63 -10.77 9.89
N TYR A 158 -0.22 -10.62 8.63
CA TYR A 158 -0.13 -11.73 7.67
C TYR A 158 -1.45 -12.51 7.61
N LEU A 159 -2.55 -11.76 7.44
CA LEU A 159 -3.91 -12.27 7.40
C LEU A 159 -4.51 -12.02 6.02
N ILE A 160 -5.09 -13.05 5.44
CA ILE A 160 -5.94 -12.98 4.25
C ILE A 160 -7.38 -13.15 4.71
N PHE A 161 -8.22 -12.22 4.30
CA PHE A 161 -9.66 -12.29 4.54
C PHE A 161 -10.37 -12.17 3.19
N GLU A 162 -11.01 -13.24 2.74
CA GLU A 162 -11.54 -13.31 1.37
C GLU A 162 -12.95 -13.88 1.30
N ASN A 163 -13.62 -13.64 0.18
CA ASN A 163 -14.96 -14.15 -0.13
C ASN A 163 -16.02 -13.79 0.92
N ALA A 164 -15.90 -12.60 1.54
CA ALA A 164 -16.82 -12.14 2.57
C ALA A 164 -17.91 -11.23 2.00
N VAL A 165 -19.13 -11.38 2.52
CA VAL A 165 -20.20 -10.40 2.38
C VAL A 165 -20.38 -9.73 3.74
N ILE A 166 -20.14 -8.44 3.84
CA ILE A 166 -20.23 -7.71 5.11
C ILE A 166 -21.36 -6.69 5.00
N THR A 167 -22.34 -6.81 5.89
CA THR A 167 -23.51 -5.94 5.91
C THR A 167 -23.84 -5.48 7.32
N GLY A 168 -24.66 -4.41 7.42
CA GLY A 168 -25.07 -3.84 8.70
C GLY A 168 -23.97 -3.03 9.36
N GLY A 169 -24.20 -2.68 10.61
CA GLY A 169 -23.39 -1.72 11.35
C GLY A 169 -24.11 -0.37 11.46
N ARG A 170 -23.55 0.52 12.25
CA ARG A 170 -24.12 1.86 12.47
C ARG A 170 -23.70 2.77 11.33
N GLU A 171 -24.69 3.36 10.66
CA GLU A 171 -24.42 4.48 9.75
C GLU A 171 -23.96 5.72 10.56
N PHE A 172 -22.93 6.38 10.07
CA PHE A 172 -22.44 7.66 10.56
C PHE A 172 -22.85 8.80 9.62
#